data_1b804e9cbecba7a9bbd8ec3ab2fac684
#
_entry.id   1b804e9cbecba7a9bbd8ec3ab2fac684
#
_cell.length_a   1.000
_cell.length_b   1.000
_cell.length_c   1.000
_cell.angle_alpha   90.00
_cell.angle_beta   90.00
_cell.angle_gamma   90.00
#
_symmetry.space_group_name_H-M   'P 1'
#
loop_
_entity.id
_entity.type
_entity.pdbx_description
1 polymer ?
#
loop_
_entity_poly.entity_id
_entity_poly.type
_entity_poly.pdbx_seq_one_letter_code
_entity_poly.pdbx_strand_id
1 'polypeptide(L)'
;MFKTLAIITKIDNYKEHHLLISLFSCEYGKKSLIVFGGKSKKKNTDFVKGVLTKIEFNKENSCLNSSLIQSYNWFLFDKYRLKVIDYICFLINKLLFLEDKNSEILNYYQRLLIAMNNSSNYLVDLIVLELEVLKSSGYQPDLSDSVIKKVLGGDFSINANSYEELSTLLRKNQNFQEIFSNFMEKVIAKVLNNLNIHLPFNRSEIIQKN
;
A
#
# COMPACT_ATOMS: atom_id res chain seq x y z
N MET A 1 -0.07 -27.26 -2.52
CA MET A 1 0.93 -26.22 -2.76
C MET A 1 0.24 -25.07 -3.44
N PHE A 2 0.38 -23.86 -2.94
CA PHE A 2 -0.22 -22.63 -3.44
C PHE A 2 0.88 -21.73 -3.98
N LYS A 3 0.58 -20.95 -5.04
CA LYS A 3 1.49 -19.97 -5.63
C LYS A 3 0.72 -18.67 -5.82
N THR A 4 1.36 -17.54 -5.51
CA THR A 4 0.74 -16.23 -5.68
C THR A 4 1.78 -15.13 -5.87
N LEU A 5 1.38 -14.04 -6.50
CA LEU A 5 2.09 -12.77 -6.45
C LEU A 5 1.61 -11.99 -5.23
N ALA A 6 2.54 -11.49 -4.44
CA ALA A 6 2.22 -10.82 -3.19
C ALA A 6 3.15 -9.64 -2.91
N ILE A 7 2.66 -8.71 -2.09
CA ILE A 7 3.44 -7.67 -1.43
C ILE A 7 3.77 -8.18 -0.03
N ILE A 8 5.03 -8.17 0.36
CA ILE A 8 5.42 -8.42 1.75
C ILE A 8 5.19 -7.12 2.54
N THR A 9 4.23 -7.15 3.46
CA THR A 9 3.83 -5.96 4.22
C THR A 9 4.52 -5.85 5.58
N LYS A 10 4.98 -6.97 6.14
CA LYS A 10 5.70 -7.01 7.42
C LYS A 10 6.60 -8.23 7.48
N ILE A 11 7.73 -8.08 8.18
CA ILE A 11 8.67 -9.16 8.47
C ILE A 11 9.00 -9.08 9.96
N ASP A 12 8.71 -10.14 10.69
CA ASP A 12 9.00 -10.26 12.11
C ASP A 12 9.95 -11.43 12.36
N ASN A 13 10.71 -11.33 13.42
CA ASN A 13 11.47 -12.46 13.93
C ASN A 13 10.50 -13.49 14.55
N TYR A 14 10.65 -14.76 14.21
CA TYR A 14 9.88 -15.86 14.77
C TYR A 14 10.81 -16.96 15.21
N LYS A 15 10.84 -17.27 16.51
CA LYS A 15 11.80 -18.18 17.13
C LYS A 15 13.26 -17.84 16.76
N GLU A 16 14.21 -18.71 17.04
CA GLU A 16 15.64 -18.44 16.86
C GLU A 16 16.05 -18.26 15.39
N HIS A 17 15.53 -19.10 14.49
CA HIS A 17 16.01 -19.20 13.11
C HIS A 17 14.96 -18.90 12.04
N HIS A 18 13.72 -18.54 12.44
CA HIS A 18 12.60 -18.40 11.53
C HIS A 18 12.17 -16.92 11.40
N LEU A 19 11.46 -16.64 10.31
CA LEU A 19 10.75 -15.38 10.12
C LEU A 19 9.25 -15.63 10.05
N LEU A 20 8.48 -14.66 10.48
CA LEU A 20 7.04 -14.54 10.21
C LEU A 20 6.86 -13.41 9.24
N ILE A 21 6.39 -13.70 8.04
CA ILE A 21 6.08 -12.68 7.03
C ILE A 21 4.58 -12.48 6.94
N SER A 22 4.16 -11.21 6.95
CA SER A 22 2.79 -10.84 6.56
C SER A 22 2.81 -10.37 5.11
N LEU A 23 1.86 -10.83 4.33
CA LEU A 23 1.76 -10.51 2.91
C LEU A 23 0.32 -10.17 2.52
N PHE A 24 0.17 -9.52 1.36
CA PHE A 24 -1.10 -9.31 0.69
C PHE A 24 -1.01 -9.77 -0.76
N SER A 25 -2.00 -10.55 -1.20
CA SER A 25 -2.11 -11.04 -2.58
C SER A 25 -3.55 -10.98 -3.08
N CYS A 26 -3.73 -10.98 -4.40
CA CYS A 26 -5.06 -10.95 -5.03
C CYS A 26 -5.89 -12.20 -4.69
N GLU A 27 -5.23 -13.37 -4.72
CA GLU A 27 -5.92 -14.65 -4.64
C GLU A 27 -6.21 -15.08 -3.19
N TYR A 28 -5.39 -14.64 -2.24
CA TYR A 28 -5.46 -15.10 -0.85
C TYR A 28 -5.65 -13.97 0.16
N GLY A 29 -5.74 -12.71 -0.30
CA GLY A 29 -5.86 -11.55 0.57
C GLY A 29 -4.65 -11.38 1.49
N LYS A 30 -4.88 -10.85 2.69
CA LYS A 30 -3.85 -10.70 3.72
C LYS A 30 -3.62 -12.04 4.43
N LYS A 31 -2.37 -12.48 4.50
CA LYS A 31 -1.99 -13.76 5.08
C LYS A 31 -0.64 -13.65 5.81
N SER A 32 -0.44 -14.51 6.82
CA SER A 32 0.85 -14.63 7.50
C SER A 32 1.44 -16.01 7.25
N LEU A 33 2.73 -16.06 6.90
CA LEU A 33 3.44 -17.29 6.61
C LEU A 33 4.70 -17.40 7.47
N ILE A 34 5.02 -18.63 7.90
CA ILE A 34 6.28 -18.95 8.57
C ILE A 34 7.33 -19.30 7.52
N VAL A 35 8.50 -18.69 7.63
CA VAL A 35 9.67 -18.99 6.80
C VAL A 35 10.67 -19.74 7.64
N PHE A 36 10.73 -21.05 7.47
CA PHE A 36 11.69 -21.90 8.18
C PHE A 36 13.12 -21.62 7.72
N GLY A 37 14.00 -21.36 8.69
CA GLY A 37 15.39 -20.98 8.41
C GLY A 37 15.55 -19.63 7.70
N GLY A 38 14.53 -18.76 7.77
CA GLY A 38 14.48 -17.48 7.07
C GLY A 38 15.55 -16.48 7.50
N LYS A 39 16.15 -16.64 8.69
CA LYS A 39 17.27 -15.79 9.15
C LYS A 39 18.63 -16.19 8.57
N SER A 40 18.72 -17.27 7.82
CA SER A 40 20.00 -17.66 7.16
C SER A 40 20.36 -16.61 6.10
N LYS A 41 21.66 -16.32 5.95
CA LYS A 41 22.15 -15.32 4.96
C LYS A 41 21.63 -15.60 3.55
N LYS A 42 21.46 -16.86 3.17
CA LYS A 42 20.97 -17.26 1.85
C LYS A 42 19.47 -16.97 1.63
N LYS A 43 18.63 -17.10 2.65
CA LYS A 43 17.17 -16.90 2.55
C LYS A 43 16.72 -15.50 2.92
N ASN A 44 17.47 -14.78 3.75
CA ASN A 44 17.08 -13.46 4.24
C ASN A 44 17.01 -12.40 3.13
N THR A 45 17.78 -12.58 2.06
CA THR A 45 17.79 -11.68 0.90
C THR A 45 16.55 -11.78 0.02
N ASP A 46 15.76 -12.85 0.15
CA ASP A 46 14.59 -13.09 -0.69
C ASP A 46 13.33 -12.42 -0.16
N PHE A 47 13.38 -11.91 1.08
CA PHE A 47 12.25 -11.27 1.73
C PHE A 47 12.55 -9.81 1.98
N VAL A 48 11.94 -8.95 1.18
CA VAL A 48 12.07 -7.50 1.30
C VAL A 48 10.69 -6.89 1.42
N LYS A 49 10.47 -6.11 2.48
CA LYS A 49 9.20 -5.41 2.69
C LYS A 49 8.92 -4.45 1.54
N GLY A 50 7.68 -4.46 1.05
CA GLY A 50 7.23 -3.60 -0.03
C GLY A 50 7.63 -4.07 -1.43
N VAL A 51 8.36 -5.17 -1.57
CA VAL A 51 8.72 -5.71 -2.88
C VAL A 51 7.69 -6.73 -3.34
N LEU A 52 7.37 -6.70 -4.64
CA LEU A 52 6.54 -7.71 -5.28
C LEU A 52 7.32 -9.01 -5.38
N THR A 53 6.79 -10.04 -4.74
CA THR A 53 7.43 -11.33 -4.59
C THR A 53 6.48 -12.45 -5.01
N LYS A 54 6.96 -13.38 -5.82
CA LYS A 54 6.24 -14.62 -6.08
C LYS A 54 6.50 -15.57 -4.92
N ILE A 55 5.45 -16.04 -4.26
CA ILE A 55 5.53 -16.85 -3.05
C ILE A 55 4.83 -18.19 -3.29
N GLU A 56 5.47 -19.25 -2.85
CA GLU A 56 4.91 -20.59 -2.80
C GLU A 56 4.76 -21.02 -1.33
N PHE A 57 3.60 -21.53 -0.95
CA PHE A 57 3.31 -21.93 0.42
C PHE A 57 2.40 -23.17 0.49
N ASN A 58 2.33 -23.81 1.65
CA ASN A 58 1.51 -24.97 1.90
C ASN A 58 0.23 -24.62 2.70
N LYS A 59 -0.62 -25.62 2.97
CA LYS A 59 -1.84 -25.48 3.77
C LYS A 59 -1.58 -25.05 5.22
N GLU A 60 -0.40 -25.31 5.74
CA GLU A 60 0.03 -24.98 7.11
C GLU A 60 0.61 -23.57 7.22
N ASN A 61 0.43 -22.72 6.18
CA ASN A 61 1.00 -21.40 6.09
C ASN A 61 2.53 -21.34 6.23
N SER A 62 3.22 -22.39 5.75
CA SER A 62 4.67 -22.39 5.66
C SER A 62 5.11 -21.94 4.27
N CYS A 63 5.97 -20.93 4.20
CA CYS A 63 6.60 -20.49 2.96
C CYS A 63 7.61 -21.55 2.50
N LEU A 64 7.42 -22.07 1.30
CA LEU A 64 8.27 -23.11 0.70
C LEU A 64 9.34 -22.49 -0.19
N ASN A 65 8.94 -21.49 -0.97
CA ASN A 65 9.82 -20.81 -1.92
C ASN A 65 9.40 -19.35 -2.09
N SER A 66 10.35 -18.50 -2.47
CA SER A 66 10.12 -17.10 -2.80
C SER A 66 11.06 -16.66 -3.91
N SER A 67 10.60 -15.78 -4.77
CA SER A 67 11.43 -15.12 -5.78
C SER A 67 10.97 -13.69 -5.97
N LEU A 68 11.91 -12.75 -5.92
CA LEU A 68 11.66 -11.34 -6.24
C LEU A 68 11.28 -11.22 -7.70
N ILE A 69 10.18 -10.53 -7.98
CA ILE A 69 9.73 -10.29 -9.36
C ILE A 69 10.38 -9.05 -9.92
N GLN A 70 10.46 -8.00 -9.10
CA GLN A 70 10.95 -6.70 -9.55
C GLN A 70 11.66 -6.01 -8.39
N SER A 71 12.88 -5.57 -8.64
CA SER A 71 13.64 -4.71 -7.75
C SER A 71 13.88 -3.36 -8.43
N TYR A 72 13.76 -2.29 -7.67
CA TYR A 72 14.08 -0.95 -8.14
C TYR A 72 15.31 -0.43 -7.41
N ASN A 73 16.22 0.20 -8.12
CA ASN A 73 17.49 0.68 -7.54
C ASN A 73 17.27 1.68 -6.40
N TRP A 74 16.19 2.48 -6.44
CA TRP A 74 15.88 3.43 -5.39
C TRP A 74 15.50 2.78 -4.04
N PHE A 75 15.10 1.50 -4.01
CA PHE A 75 14.91 0.76 -2.75
C PHE A 75 16.15 0.74 -1.85
N LEU A 76 17.33 0.93 -2.43
CA LEU A 76 18.58 0.93 -1.68
C LEU A 76 18.99 2.32 -1.17
N PHE A 77 18.54 3.40 -1.82
CA PHE A 77 19.12 4.72 -1.64
C PHE A 77 18.11 5.84 -1.34
N ASP A 78 16.83 5.65 -1.66
CA ASP A 78 15.82 6.70 -1.47
C ASP A 78 14.97 6.48 -0.21
N LYS A 79 15.41 7.09 0.87
CA LYS A 79 14.73 7.00 2.18
C LYS A 79 13.29 7.56 2.18
N TYR A 80 12.97 8.51 1.28
CA TYR A 80 11.62 9.08 1.20
C TYR A 80 10.65 8.12 0.54
N ARG A 81 11.04 7.54 -0.59
CA ARG A 81 10.25 6.51 -1.26
C ARG A 81 10.07 5.28 -0.38
N LEU A 82 11.11 4.89 0.37
CA LEU A 82 11.00 3.82 1.36
C LEU A 82 9.96 4.13 2.44
N LYS A 83 9.89 5.38 2.93
CA LYS A 83 8.85 5.78 3.89
C LYS A 83 7.45 5.67 3.30
N VAL A 84 7.24 6.01 2.02
CA VAL A 84 5.94 5.81 1.33
C VAL A 84 5.57 4.33 1.30
N ILE A 85 6.53 3.47 0.97
CA ILE A 85 6.31 2.01 0.96
C ILE A 85 5.99 1.49 2.37
N ASP A 86 6.74 1.93 3.37
CA ASP A 86 6.49 1.58 4.77
C ASP A 86 5.10 1.99 5.24
N TYR A 87 4.67 3.18 4.85
CA TYR A 87 3.36 3.72 5.15
C TYR A 87 2.24 2.89 4.51
N ILE A 88 2.32 2.60 3.22
CA ILE A 88 1.31 1.78 2.53
C ILE A 88 1.27 0.34 3.07
N CYS A 89 2.43 -0.27 3.30
CA CYS A 89 2.50 -1.58 3.93
C CYS A 89 1.86 -1.58 5.33
N PHE A 90 2.04 -0.49 6.08
CA PHE A 90 1.38 -0.31 7.37
C PHE A 90 -0.15 -0.23 7.24
N LEU A 91 -0.67 0.59 6.31
CA LEU A 91 -2.11 0.70 6.07
C LEU A 91 -2.72 -0.64 5.66
N ILE A 92 -2.14 -1.33 4.68
CA ILE A 92 -2.58 -2.67 4.24
C ILE A 92 -2.62 -3.64 5.43
N ASN A 93 -1.56 -3.62 6.24
CA ASN A 93 -1.45 -4.58 7.35
C ASN A 93 -2.43 -4.28 8.50
N LYS A 94 -2.76 -3.01 8.73
CA LYS A 94 -3.61 -2.59 9.84
C LYS A 94 -5.09 -2.53 9.49
N LEU A 95 -5.42 -2.12 8.27
CA LEU A 95 -6.80 -1.87 7.88
C LEU A 95 -7.48 -3.05 7.20
N LEU A 96 -6.74 -3.84 6.38
CA LEU A 96 -7.37 -4.96 5.68
C LEU A 96 -7.60 -6.16 6.60
N PHE A 97 -8.71 -6.84 6.37
CA PHE A 97 -9.02 -8.09 7.05
C PHE A 97 -8.19 -9.27 6.51
N LEU A 98 -8.08 -10.32 7.31
CA LEU A 98 -7.42 -11.57 6.87
C LEU A 98 -8.25 -12.20 5.74
N GLU A 99 -7.55 -12.71 4.73
CA GLU A 99 -8.12 -13.43 3.58
C GLU A 99 -9.11 -12.63 2.72
N ASP A 100 -9.22 -11.32 2.96
CA ASP A 100 -10.01 -10.43 2.12
C ASP A 100 -9.31 -10.18 0.78
N LYS A 101 -9.93 -10.65 -0.29
CA LYS A 101 -9.34 -10.64 -1.64
C LYS A 101 -9.73 -9.35 -2.35
N ASN A 102 -8.74 -8.60 -2.79
CA ASN A 102 -8.94 -7.44 -3.62
C ASN A 102 -7.78 -7.28 -4.63
N SER A 103 -8.07 -7.52 -5.91
CA SER A 103 -7.08 -7.39 -6.98
C SER A 103 -6.66 -5.94 -7.23
N GLU A 104 -7.54 -4.98 -7.01
CA GLU A 104 -7.28 -3.57 -7.31
C GLU A 104 -6.16 -3.00 -6.42
N ILE A 105 -6.06 -3.42 -5.17
CA ILE A 105 -4.98 -3.00 -4.28
C ILE A 105 -3.61 -3.35 -4.89
N LEU A 106 -3.45 -4.56 -5.42
CA LEU A 106 -2.18 -4.96 -6.03
C LEU A 106 -1.90 -4.18 -7.31
N ASN A 107 -2.94 -3.95 -8.13
CA ASN A 107 -2.83 -3.16 -9.36
C ASN A 107 -2.42 -1.72 -9.07
N TYR A 108 -3.06 -1.04 -8.12
CA TYR A 108 -2.70 0.33 -7.73
C TYR A 108 -1.33 0.40 -7.04
N TYR A 109 -0.96 -0.62 -6.29
CA TYR A 109 0.38 -0.71 -5.72
C TYR A 109 1.47 -0.81 -6.81
N GLN A 110 1.26 -1.62 -7.83
CA GLN A 110 2.17 -1.69 -8.98
C GLN A 110 2.28 -0.35 -9.72
N ARG A 111 1.15 0.34 -9.94
CA ARG A 111 1.12 1.68 -10.54
C ARG A 111 1.94 2.67 -9.72
N LEU A 112 1.78 2.67 -8.39
CA LEU A 112 2.58 3.49 -7.47
C LEU A 112 4.08 3.20 -7.62
N LEU A 113 4.49 1.93 -7.63
CA LEU A 113 5.90 1.56 -7.81
C LEU A 113 6.47 2.04 -9.15
N ILE A 114 5.70 1.91 -10.23
CA ILE A 114 6.09 2.38 -11.57
C ILE A 114 6.23 3.92 -11.56
N ALA A 115 5.25 4.63 -10.99
CA ALA A 115 5.30 6.09 -10.89
C ALA A 115 6.52 6.57 -10.09
N MET A 116 6.80 5.92 -8.96
CA MET A 116 7.99 6.20 -8.15
C MET A 116 9.29 5.90 -8.91
N ASN A 117 9.34 4.82 -9.69
CA ASN A 117 10.54 4.49 -10.47
C ASN A 117 10.83 5.53 -11.57
N ASN A 118 9.79 6.02 -12.23
CA ASN A 118 9.92 6.98 -13.33
C ASN A 118 10.10 8.43 -12.85
N SER A 119 10.30 8.64 -11.54
CA SER A 119 10.39 9.98 -10.93
C SER A 119 9.20 10.90 -11.27
N SER A 120 8.09 10.31 -11.67
CA SER A 120 6.84 11.02 -11.93
C SER A 120 6.17 11.40 -10.59
N ASN A 121 5.21 12.32 -10.66
CA ASN A 121 4.40 12.68 -9.51
C ASN A 121 3.58 11.46 -9.05
N TYR A 122 4.10 10.71 -8.10
CA TYR A 122 3.47 9.50 -7.56
C TYR A 122 2.38 9.79 -6.51
N LEU A 123 2.19 11.06 -6.12
CA LEU A 123 1.21 11.44 -5.11
C LEU A 123 -0.21 11.03 -5.49
N VAL A 124 -0.56 11.15 -6.76
CA VAL A 124 -1.89 10.74 -7.25
C VAL A 124 -2.09 9.24 -7.14
N ASP A 125 -1.07 8.44 -7.50
CA ASP A 125 -1.14 6.98 -7.39
C ASP A 125 -1.18 6.53 -5.91
N LEU A 126 -0.49 7.26 -5.04
CA LEU A 126 -0.58 7.05 -3.60
C LEU A 126 -2.01 7.31 -3.08
N ILE A 127 -2.63 8.45 -3.44
CA ILE A 127 -3.99 8.80 -3.04
C ILE A 127 -4.99 7.74 -3.51
N VAL A 128 -4.89 7.29 -4.76
CA VAL A 128 -5.79 6.26 -5.30
C VAL A 128 -5.64 4.93 -4.56
N LEU A 129 -4.42 4.54 -4.24
CA LEU A 129 -4.17 3.33 -3.45
C LEU A 129 -4.71 3.45 -2.01
N GLU A 130 -4.53 4.61 -1.36
CA GLU A 130 -5.12 4.90 -0.05
C GLU A 130 -6.64 4.77 -0.06
N LEU A 131 -7.30 5.33 -1.07
CA LEU A 131 -8.74 5.24 -1.25
C LEU A 131 -9.21 3.78 -1.42
N GLU A 132 -8.49 2.98 -2.21
CA GLU A 132 -8.84 1.58 -2.39
C GLU A 132 -8.63 0.76 -1.11
N VAL A 133 -7.58 1.03 -0.34
CA VAL A 133 -7.38 0.39 0.97
C VAL A 133 -8.50 0.77 1.95
N LEU A 134 -8.90 2.04 1.99
CA LEU A 134 -10.02 2.49 2.83
C LEU A 134 -11.34 1.87 2.40
N LYS A 135 -11.62 1.80 1.11
CA LYS A 135 -12.82 1.16 0.55
C LYS A 135 -12.88 -0.31 0.95
N SER A 136 -11.80 -1.04 0.74
CA SER A 136 -11.73 -2.47 1.06
C SER A 136 -11.87 -2.74 2.56
N SER A 137 -11.47 -1.80 3.40
CA SER A 137 -11.63 -1.90 4.87
C SER A 137 -12.97 -1.39 5.38
N GLY A 138 -13.88 -0.95 4.51
CA GLY A 138 -15.19 -0.41 4.89
C GLY A 138 -15.19 1.04 5.38
N TYR A 139 -14.08 1.76 5.20
CA TYR A 139 -13.91 3.17 5.61
C TYR A 139 -13.85 4.13 4.42
N GLN A 140 -14.47 3.77 3.29
CA GLN A 140 -14.48 4.63 2.11
C GLN A 140 -15.04 6.03 2.46
N PRO A 141 -14.29 7.12 2.19
CA PRO A 141 -14.82 8.46 2.35
C PRO A 141 -15.93 8.73 1.34
N ASP A 142 -16.87 9.60 1.71
CA ASP A 142 -17.84 10.11 0.77
C ASP A 142 -17.10 10.97 -0.28
N LEU A 143 -17.17 10.53 -1.52
CA LEU A 143 -16.59 11.23 -2.68
C LEU A 143 -17.69 11.73 -3.63
N SER A 144 -18.90 11.99 -3.12
CA SER A 144 -19.96 12.61 -3.90
C SER A 144 -19.53 13.95 -4.48
N ASP A 145 -20.14 14.34 -5.58
CA ASP A 145 -19.83 15.62 -6.26
C ASP A 145 -19.88 16.80 -5.29
N SER A 146 -20.84 16.81 -4.37
CA SER A 146 -20.97 17.84 -3.36
C SER A 146 -19.77 17.95 -2.42
N VAL A 147 -19.21 16.79 -2.01
CA VAL A 147 -18.01 16.74 -1.15
C VAL A 147 -16.77 17.15 -1.93
N ILE A 148 -16.61 16.62 -3.15
CA ILE A 148 -15.48 16.98 -4.01
C ILE A 148 -15.49 18.45 -4.35
N LYS A 149 -16.63 19.02 -4.73
CA LYS A 149 -16.79 20.46 -4.96
C LYS A 149 -16.41 21.28 -3.73
N LYS A 150 -16.85 20.86 -2.55
CA LYS A 150 -16.50 21.52 -1.28
C LYS A 150 -15.00 21.42 -0.97
N VAL A 151 -14.38 20.30 -1.23
CA VAL A 151 -12.94 20.06 -0.96
C VAL A 151 -12.07 20.81 -1.96
N LEU A 152 -12.39 20.75 -3.24
CA LEU A 152 -11.57 21.34 -4.32
C LEU A 152 -11.97 22.77 -4.68
N GLY A 153 -13.12 23.27 -4.21
CA GLY A 153 -13.54 24.65 -4.42
C GLY A 153 -14.01 24.99 -5.84
N GLY A 154 -14.60 24.05 -6.57
CA GLY A 154 -15.02 24.27 -7.95
C GLY A 154 -16.24 23.46 -8.38
N ASP A 155 -16.81 23.82 -9.55
CA ASP A 155 -17.90 23.08 -10.19
C ASP A 155 -17.32 21.93 -11.04
N PHE A 156 -17.12 20.79 -10.39
CA PHE A 156 -16.70 19.55 -11.05
C PHE A 156 -17.84 18.53 -10.97
N SER A 157 -18.15 17.88 -12.09
CA SER A 157 -18.96 16.66 -12.11
C SER A 157 -18.00 15.49 -12.25
N ILE A 158 -17.75 14.80 -11.15
CA ILE A 158 -16.94 13.58 -11.15
C ILE A 158 -17.90 12.45 -10.85
N ASN A 159 -17.87 11.41 -11.68
CA ASN A 159 -18.48 10.16 -11.29
C ASN A 159 -17.62 9.53 -10.18
N ALA A 160 -17.98 9.80 -8.92
CA ALA A 160 -17.23 9.43 -7.73
C ALA A 160 -16.97 7.91 -7.59
N ASN A 161 -17.58 7.09 -8.45
CA ASN A 161 -17.34 5.66 -8.53
C ASN A 161 -16.09 5.30 -9.36
N SER A 162 -15.49 6.26 -10.07
CA SER A 162 -14.31 6.05 -10.90
C SER A 162 -13.10 6.79 -10.34
N TYR A 163 -12.20 6.07 -9.69
CA TYR A 163 -10.90 6.61 -9.27
C TYR A 163 -10.04 7.10 -10.45
N GLU A 164 -10.34 6.66 -11.66
CA GLU A 164 -9.65 7.08 -12.87
C GLU A 164 -9.98 8.54 -13.23
N GLU A 165 -11.23 8.94 -13.12
CA GLU A 165 -11.64 10.33 -13.33
C GLU A 165 -11.03 11.24 -12.27
N LEU A 166 -11.08 10.83 -10.99
CA LEU A 166 -10.43 11.56 -9.91
C LEU A 166 -8.92 11.68 -10.16
N SER A 167 -8.25 10.60 -10.53
CA SER A 167 -6.81 10.62 -10.81
C SER A 167 -6.46 11.55 -11.96
N THR A 168 -7.30 11.58 -13.00
CA THR A 168 -7.13 12.47 -14.16
C THR A 168 -7.27 13.95 -13.75
N LEU A 169 -8.26 14.27 -12.91
CA LEU A 169 -8.44 15.62 -12.38
C LEU A 169 -7.24 16.06 -11.54
N LEU A 170 -6.82 15.21 -10.61
CA LEU A 170 -5.69 15.50 -9.74
C LEU A 170 -4.38 15.67 -10.53
N ARG A 171 -4.14 14.87 -11.57
CA ARG A 171 -2.94 15.00 -12.42
C ARG A 171 -2.90 16.30 -13.21
N LYS A 172 -4.05 16.87 -13.57
CA LYS A 172 -4.15 18.13 -14.32
C LYS A 172 -3.92 19.39 -13.48
N ASN A 173 -4.05 19.30 -12.16
CA ASN A 173 -4.00 20.48 -11.30
C ASN A 173 -3.26 20.19 -9.98
N GLN A 174 -2.05 20.73 -9.85
CA GLN A 174 -1.20 20.52 -8.68
C GLN A 174 -1.83 21.07 -7.39
N ASN A 175 -2.55 22.18 -7.46
CA ASN A 175 -3.26 22.73 -6.29
C ASN A 175 -4.34 21.76 -5.79
N PHE A 176 -5.04 21.08 -6.70
CA PHE A 176 -6.02 20.05 -6.33
C PHE A 176 -5.37 18.84 -5.69
N GLN A 177 -4.17 18.44 -6.14
CA GLN A 177 -3.42 17.36 -5.49
C GLN A 177 -3.13 17.69 -4.03
N GLU A 178 -2.65 18.89 -3.75
CA GLU A 178 -2.31 19.33 -2.40
C GLU A 178 -3.55 19.39 -1.50
N ILE A 179 -4.62 20.05 -1.96
CA ILE A 179 -5.88 20.14 -1.22
C ILE A 179 -6.45 18.75 -0.92
N PHE A 180 -6.49 17.89 -1.93
CA PHE A 180 -7.04 16.54 -1.77
C PHE A 180 -6.13 15.66 -0.91
N SER A 181 -4.82 15.83 -0.99
CA SER A 181 -3.87 15.16 -0.12
C SER A 181 -4.09 15.52 1.35
N ASN A 182 -4.33 16.79 1.66
CA ASN A 182 -4.66 17.25 3.01
C ASN A 182 -6.02 16.71 3.50
N PHE A 183 -6.98 16.57 2.60
CA PHE A 183 -8.25 15.90 2.90
C PHE A 183 -8.01 14.44 3.27
N MET A 184 -7.25 13.69 2.48
CA MET A 184 -6.91 12.30 2.74
C MET A 184 -6.17 12.11 4.07
N GLU A 185 -5.27 13.00 4.43
CA GLU A 185 -4.58 12.96 5.72
C GLU A 185 -5.57 13.01 6.89
N LYS A 186 -6.55 13.90 6.82
CA LYS A 186 -7.62 14.00 7.84
C LYS A 186 -8.50 12.75 7.90
N VAL A 187 -8.86 12.21 6.75
CA VAL A 187 -9.68 10.98 6.66
C VAL A 187 -8.93 9.81 7.30
N ILE A 188 -7.70 9.59 6.90
CA ILE A 188 -6.88 8.47 7.40
C ILE A 188 -6.62 8.63 8.91
N ALA A 189 -6.26 9.82 9.37
CA ALA A 189 -6.08 10.10 10.78
C ALA A 189 -7.35 9.79 11.60
N LYS A 190 -8.53 10.18 11.11
CA LYS A 190 -9.82 9.88 11.75
C LYS A 190 -10.07 8.37 11.83
N VAL A 191 -9.85 7.64 10.74
CA VAL A 191 -10.04 6.17 10.69
C VAL A 191 -9.10 5.48 11.69
N LEU A 192 -7.82 5.82 11.68
CA LEU A 192 -6.84 5.22 12.58
C LEU A 192 -7.11 5.55 14.04
N ASN A 193 -7.50 6.78 14.35
CA ASN A 193 -7.88 7.17 15.71
C ASN A 193 -9.11 6.39 16.21
N ASN A 194 -10.13 6.19 15.37
CA ASN A 194 -11.30 5.39 15.71
C ASN A 194 -10.94 3.93 16.01
N LEU A 195 -9.86 3.44 15.42
CA LEU A 195 -9.35 2.07 15.63
C LEU A 195 -8.28 1.99 16.74
N ASN A 196 -7.95 3.11 17.41
CA ASN A 196 -6.84 3.21 18.37
C ASN A 196 -5.49 2.77 17.77
N ILE A 197 -5.27 3.08 16.51
CA ILE A 197 -4.03 2.77 15.78
C ILE A 197 -3.22 4.05 15.64
N HIS A 198 -1.96 4.04 16.09
CA HIS A 198 -1.04 5.15 15.91
C HIS A 198 -0.19 4.96 14.66
N LEU A 199 -0.13 6.00 13.81
CA LEU A 199 0.84 6.05 12.71
C LEU A 199 2.26 6.16 13.28
N PRO A 200 3.22 5.39 12.79
CA PRO A 200 4.61 5.48 13.23
C PRO A 200 5.32 6.76 12.73
N PHE A 201 4.70 7.54 11.86
CA PHE A 201 5.22 8.80 11.28
C PHE A 201 4.07 9.63 10.68
N ASN A 202 4.30 10.95 10.48
CA ASN A 202 3.30 11.82 9.87
C ASN A 202 3.25 11.62 8.35
N ARG A 203 2.04 11.49 7.79
CA ARG A 203 1.83 11.38 6.34
C ARG A 203 2.37 12.59 5.57
N SER A 204 2.21 13.78 6.10
CA SER A 204 2.75 15.03 5.54
C SER A 204 4.28 15.00 5.38
N GLU A 205 5.04 14.35 6.26
CA GLU A 205 6.49 14.22 6.16
C GLU A 205 6.94 13.32 4.99
N ILE A 206 6.05 12.44 4.53
CA ILE A 206 6.31 11.51 3.43
C ILE A 206 6.11 12.20 2.08
N ILE A 207 5.21 13.18 2.03
CA ILE A 207 4.71 13.80 0.79
C ILE A 207 5.44 15.11 0.46
N GLN A 208 6.01 15.80 1.44
CA GLN A 208 6.54 17.18 1.35
C GLN A 208 7.79 17.38 0.46
N LYS A 209 8.25 16.39 -0.31
CA LYS A 209 9.47 16.53 -1.14
C LYS A 209 9.30 16.04 -2.58
N ASN A 210 8.18 16.35 -3.21
CA ASN A 210 8.02 16.21 -4.66
C ASN A 210 8.09 17.56 -5.35
#